data_fd7360cf017aae5634f8749916a1bfc9
#
_entry.id   fd7360cf017aae5634f8749916a1bfc9
#
_cell.length_a   1.000
_cell.length_b   1.000
_cell.length_c   1.000
_cell.angle_alpha   90.00
_cell.angle_beta   90.00
_cell.angle_gamma   90.00
#
_symmetry.space_group_name_H-M   'P 1'
#
loop_
_entity.id
_entity.type
_entity.pdbx_description
1 polymer ?
#
loop_
_entity_poly.entity_id
_entity_poly.type
_entity_poly.pdbx_seq_one_letter_code
_entity_poly.pdbx_strand_id
1 'polypeptide(L)'
;MSIEKNLELVHRMYDALNAQDLDAHDKYWTQDMIWHGPPAFGDIHGLEGFKYEVLKPFYAAFPDYYVKNDIEVADENWVAATGFLTATHQGEWLGIPPTGKPVKMRFSDFWLIKDGLLSENWVMTDDLEVMRQLGVDLLARRDKA
;
A
#
# COMPACT_ATOMS: atom_id res chain seq x y z
N MET A 1 0.66 -3.95 23.84
CA MET A 1 1.15 -2.59 23.50
C MET A 1 0.03 -1.59 23.66
N SER A 2 0.33 -0.33 23.93
CA SER A 2 -0.71 0.69 23.98
C SER A 2 -1.22 1.05 22.58
N ILE A 3 -2.44 1.52 22.53
CA ILE A 3 -3.07 1.97 21.28
C ILE A 3 -2.24 3.09 20.64
N GLU A 4 -1.78 4.04 21.45
CA GLU A 4 -0.98 5.16 20.97
C GLU A 4 0.34 4.69 20.33
N LYS A 5 1.02 3.72 20.95
CA LYS A 5 2.26 3.17 20.39
C LYS A 5 2.02 2.41 19.10
N ASN A 6 0.90 1.71 18.99
CA ASN A 6 0.54 1.00 17.77
C ASN A 6 0.26 1.98 16.62
N LEU A 7 -0.47 3.06 16.90
CA LEU A 7 -0.71 4.12 15.90
C LEU A 7 0.62 4.80 15.51
N GLU A 8 1.47 5.11 16.49
CA GLU A 8 2.78 5.71 16.21
C GLU A 8 3.65 4.82 15.32
N LEU A 9 3.64 3.51 15.57
CA LEU A 9 4.37 2.54 14.74
C LEU A 9 3.92 2.61 13.28
N VAL A 10 2.61 2.63 13.04
CA VAL A 10 2.05 2.75 11.68
C VAL A 10 2.40 4.10 11.06
N HIS A 11 2.32 5.20 11.83
CA HIS A 11 2.69 6.52 11.32
C HIS A 11 4.15 6.58 10.89
N ARG A 12 5.06 6.03 11.67
CA ARG A 12 6.49 5.97 11.31
C ARG A 12 6.74 5.10 10.08
N MET A 13 6.02 4.00 9.97
CA MET A 13 6.10 3.16 8.77
C MET A 13 5.63 3.94 7.53
N TYR A 14 4.54 4.70 7.64
CA TYR A 14 4.08 5.56 6.53
C TYR A 14 5.08 6.67 6.19
N ASP A 15 5.77 7.24 7.19
CA ASP A 15 6.83 8.20 6.92
C ASP A 15 7.93 7.57 6.06
N ALA A 16 8.32 6.32 6.36
CA ALA A 16 9.28 5.58 5.55
C ALA A 16 8.74 5.29 4.14
N LEU A 17 7.47 4.92 4.02
CA LEU A 17 6.82 4.72 2.72
C LEU A 17 6.88 5.99 1.88
N ASN A 18 6.45 7.11 2.44
CA ASN A 18 6.40 8.39 1.73
C ASN A 18 7.79 8.94 1.41
N ALA A 19 8.80 8.61 2.22
CA ALA A 19 10.19 8.95 1.95
C ALA A 19 10.86 7.98 0.96
N GLN A 20 10.19 6.88 0.60
CA GLN A 20 10.72 5.79 -0.23
C GLN A 20 12.02 5.20 0.34
N ASP A 21 12.11 5.15 1.66
CA ASP A 21 13.25 4.61 2.38
C ASP A 21 13.03 3.12 2.67
N LEU A 22 13.51 2.27 1.77
CA LEU A 22 13.35 0.82 1.89
C LEU A 22 14.02 0.27 3.15
N ASP A 23 15.20 0.77 3.49
CA ASP A 23 15.97 0.27 4.64
C ASP A 23 15.30 0.61 5.97
N ALA A 24 14.58 1.74 6.06
CA ALA A 24 13.89 2.14 7.27
C ALA A 24 12.82 1.13 7.71
N HIS A 25 12.27 0.35 6.77
CA HIS A 25 11.24 -0.64 7.08
C HIS A 25 11.72 -1.74 8.04
N ASP A 26 13.03 -2.01 8.09
CA ASP A 26 13.60 -2.98 9.04
C ASP A 26 13.32 -2.63 10.51
N LYS A 27 13.02 -1.37 10.78
CA LYS A 27 12.71 -0.89 12.14
C LYS A 27 11.25 -1.13 12.54
N TYR A 28 10.37 -1.35 11.57
CA TYR A 28 8.92 -1.35 11.81
C TYR A 28 8.26 -2.71 11.58
N TRP A 29 8.88 -3.60 10.84
CA TRP A 29 8.32 -4.89 10.45
C TRP A 29 9.14 -6.04 11.01
N THR A 30 8.46 -7.18 11.25
CA THR A 30 9.20 -8.43 11.49
C THR A 30 9.83 -8.91 10.19
N GLN A 31 10.96 -9.63 10.29
CA GLN A 31 11.65 -10.14 9.10
C GLN A 31 10.82 -11.19 8.34
N ASP A 32 9.99 -11.94 9.06
CA ASP A 32 9.10 -12.97 8.53
C ASP A 32 7.67 -12.49 8.26
N MET A 33 7.47 -11.17 8.12
CA MET A 33 6.18 -10.58 7.89
C MET A 33 5.47 -11.20 6.67
N ILE A 34 4.14 -11.11 6.66
CA ILE A 34 3.34 -11.53 5.51
C ILE A 34 2.53 -10.34 5.02
N TRP A 35 2.60 -10.09 3.72
CA TRP A 35 1.80 -9.08 3.05
C TRP A 35 0.76 -9.76 2.18
N HIS A 36 -0.52 -9.55 2.53
CA HIS A 36 -1.67 -10.02 1.74
C HIS A 36 -2.12 -8.87 0.85
N GLY A 37 -1.62 -8.84 -0.36
CA GLY A 37 -1.88 -7.77 -1.31
C GLY A 37 -3.20 -7.91 -2.04
N PRO A 38 -3.53 -6.89 -2.86
CA PRO A 38 -4.67 -6.98 -3.78
C PRO A 38 -4.52 -8.18 -4.73
N PRO A 39 -5.63 -8.65 -5.34
CA PRO A 39 -5.61 -9.88 -6.15
C PRO A 39 -4.54 -9.95 -7.24
N ALA A 40 -4.18 -8.82 -7.84
CA ALA A 40 -3.14 -8.79 -8.88
C ALA A 40 -1.74 -9.11 -8.36
N PHE A 41 -1.49 -8.95 -7.06
CA PHE A 41 -0.17 -9.12 -6.44
C PHE A 41 -0.06 -10.38 -5.59
N GLY A 42 -1.16 -10.80 -4.95
CA GLY A 42 -1.19 -11.99 -4.09
C GLY A 42 -0.43 -11.79 -2.78
N ASP A 43 -0.01 -12.91 -2.18
CA ASP A 43 0.69 -12.93 -0.90
C ASP A 43 2.21 -12.91 -1.10
N ILE A 44 2.88 -12.09 -0.29
CA ILE A 44 4.34 -12.00 -0.25
C ILE A 44 4.79 -12.36 1.17
N HIS A 45 5.73 -13.29 1.27
CA HIS A 45 6.30 -13.75 2.53
C HIS A 45 7.70 -13.17 2.73
N GLY A 46 7.88 -12.49 3.86
CA GLY A 46 9.15 -11.91 4.25
C GLY A 46 9.33 -10.45 3.85
N LEU A 47 10.04 -9.71 4.70
CA LEU A 47 10.27 -8.28 4.52
C LEU A 47 11.05 -7.96 3.25
N GLU A 48 12.03 -8.79 2.90
CA GLU A 48 12.82 -8.59 1.67
C GLU A 48 11.94 -8.64 0.41
N GLY A 49 11.04 -9.63 0.34
CA GLY A 49 10.06 -9.72 -0.75
C GLY A 49 9.16 -8.49 -0.80
N PHE A 50 8.65 -8.05 0.34
CA PHE A 50 7.83 -6.84 0.41
C PHE A 50 8.57 -5.60 -0.11
N LYS A 51 9.82 -5.40 0.29
CA LYS A 51 10.63 -4.26 -0.17
C LYS A 51 10.88 -4.31 -1.68
N TYR A 52 11.32 -5.45 -2.20
CA TYR A 52 11.86 -5.53 -3.56
C TYR A 52 10.88 -6.02 -4.61
N GLU A 53 9.85 -6.76 -4.21
CA GLU A 53 8.81 -7.26 -5.12
C GLU A 53 7.54 -6.41 -5.11
N VAL A 54 7.31 -5.65 -4.04
CA VAL A 54 6.11 -4.79 -3.90
C VAL A 54 6.48 -3.31 -3.95
N LEU A 55 7.27 -2.84 -2.98
CA LEU A 55 7.53 -1.39 -2.83
C LEU A 55 8.37 -0.83 -3.96
N LYS A 56 9.50 -1.46 -4.28
CA LYS A 56 10.41 -0.95 -5.30
C LYS A 56 9.75 -0.81 -6.68
N PRO A 57 9.03 -1.82 -7.19
CA PRO A 57 8.30 -1.67 -8.46
C PRO A 57 7.21 -0.60 -8.38
N PHE A 58 6.56 -0.46 -7.23
CA PHE A 58 5.53 0.55 -7.04
C PHE A 58 6.11 1.97 -7.09
N TYR A 59 7.25 2.18 -6.46
CA TYR A 59 7.97 3.46 -6.54
C TYR A 59 8.41 3.79 -7.95
N ALA A 60 8.79 2.77 -8.75
CA ALA A 60 9.15 2.98 -10.15
C ALA A 60 7.95 3.42 -10.99
N ALA A 61 6.77 2.86 -10.72
CA ALA A 61 5.53 3.24 -11.43
C ALA A 61 5.01 4.61 -10.99
N PHE A 62 5.16 4.94 -9.71
CA PHE A 62 4.61 6.15 -9.08
C PHE A 62 5.69 6.84 -8.22
N PRO A 63 6.71 7.48 -8.83
CA PRO A 63 7.85 8.00 -8.08
C PRO A 63 7.52 9.15 -7.13
N ASP A 64 6.41 9.83 -7.32
CA ASP A 64 5.93 10.93 -6.47
C ASP A 64 4.79 10.53 -5.55
N TYR A 65 4.60 9.22 -5.30
CA TYR A 65 3.44 8.78 -4.52
C TYR A 65 3.47 9.32 -3.09
N TYR A 66 2.27 9.61 -2.60
CA TYR A 66 2.05 10.06 -1.22
C TYR A 66 0.80 9.40 -0.66
N VAL A 67 0.95 8.78 0.52
CA VAL A 67 -0.12 8.08 1.21
C VAL A 67 -0.58 8.91 2.40
N LYS A 68 -1.91 9.07 2.54
CA LYS A 68 -2.50 9.76 3.68
C LYS A 68 -3.74 9.00 4.15
N ASN A 69 -3.80 8.70 5.45
CA ASN A 69 -4.97 8.09 6.07
C ASN A 69 -6.03 9.13 6.38
N ASP A 70 -7.30 8.78 6.11
CA ASP A 70 -8.47 9.57 6.52
C ASP A 70 -9.02 9.08 7.86
N ILE A 71 -9.02 7.77 8.05
CA ILE A 71 -9.58 7.09 9.23
C ILE A 71 -8.56 6.08 9.72
N GLU A 72 -8.30 6.10 11.02
CA GLU A 72 -7.45 5.12 11.69
C GLU A 72 -8.17 4.62 12.94
N VAL A 73 -8.12 3.32 13.16
CA VAL A 73 -8.62 2.67 14.38
C VAL A 73 -7.58 1.68 14.88
N ALA A 74 -7.49 1.52 16.18
CA ALA A 74 -6.50 0.63 16.78
C ALA A 74 -6.99 0.02 18.08
N ASP A 75 -6.48 -1.16 18.38
CA ASP A 75 -6.58 -1.79 19.70
C ASP A 75 -5.18 -2.26 20.15
N GLU A 76 -5.13 -3.18 21.10
CA GLU A 76 -3.86 -3.66 21.66
C GLU A 76 -3.00 -4.44 20.67
N ASN A 77 -3.59 -5.02 19.63
CA ASN A 77 -2.92 -5.92 18.69
C ASN A 77 -3.05 -5.49 17.23
N TRP A 78 -3.99 -4.61 16.92
CA TRP A 78 -4.35 -4.28 15.55
C TRP A 78 -4.36 -2.78 15.30
N VAL A 79 -3.99 -2.41 14.08
CA VAL A 79 -4.31 -1.09 13.52
C VAL A 79 -5.01 -1.33 12.19
N ALA A 80 -6.04 -0.53 11.93
CA ALA A 80 -6.69 -0.50 10.63
C ALA A 80 -6.79 0.95 10.16
N ALA A 81 -6.65 1.16 8.87
CA ALA A 81 -6.73 2.49 8.28
C ALA A 81 -7.32 2.45 6.89
N THR A 82 -7.93 3.54 6.49
CA THR A 82 -8.32 3.80 5.10
C THR A 82 -7.91 5.22 4.74
N GLY A 83 -7.59 5.43 3.47
CA GLY A 83 -7.16 6.73 2.99
C GLY A 83 -6.98 6.74 1.49
N PHE A 84 -6.19 7.70 1.01
CA PHE A 84 -5.88 7.83 -0.41
C PHE A 84 -4.38 7.87 -0.64
N LEU A 85 -4.00 7.27 -1.74
CA LEU A 85 -2.69 7.43 -2.36
C LEU A 85 -2.87 8.35 -3.56
N THR A 86 -2.03 9.38 -3.64
CA THR A 86 -1.96 10.26 -4.82
C THR A 86 -0.59 10.12 -5.47
N ALA A 87 -0.55 10.13 -6.79
CA ALA A 87 0.68 9.98 -7.55
C ALA A 87 0.50 10.40 -9.00
N THR A 88 1.60 10.36 -9.75
CA THR A 88 1.61 10.50 -11.21
C THR A 88 2.11 9.19 -11.81
N HIS A 89 1.39 8.65 -12.78
CA HIS A 89 1.74 7.39 -13.45
C HIS A 89 2.88 7.61 -14.43
N GLN A 90 4.11 7.31 -13.98
CA GLN A 90 5.34 7.57 -14.73
C GLN A 90 6.12 6.31 -15.12
N GLY A 91 5.69 5.14 -14.66
CA GLY A 91 6.26 3.84 -15.04
C GLY A 91 5.16 2.82 -15.27
N GLU A 92 5.50 1.69 -15.87
CA GLU A 92 4.53 0.61 -16.10
C GLU A 92 3.86 0.17 -14.80
N TRP A 93 2.54 0.03 -14.83
CA TRP A 93 1.75 -0.51 -13.73
C TRP A 93 0.68 -1.45 -14.25
N LEU A 94 0.67 -2.70 -13.79
CA LEU A 94 -0.28 -3.75 -14.22
C LEU A 94 -0.40 -3.87 -15.75
N GLY A 95 0.73 -3.81 -16.45
CA GLY A 95 0.77 -3.88 -17.91
C GLY A 95 0.39 -2.60 -18.62
N ILE A 96 0.07 -1.53 -17.92
CA ILE A 96 -0.28 -0.23 -18.53
C ILE A 96 1.00 0.60 -18.66
N PRO A 97 1.43 0.96 -19.87
CA PRO A 97 2.59 1.83 -20.06
C PRO A 97 2.38 3.21 -19.42
N PRO A 98 3.47 3.92 -19.05
CA PRO A 98 3.36 5.23 -18.40
C PRO A 98 2.49 6.20 -19.20
N THR A 99 1.48 6.78 -18.52
CA THR A 99 0.53 7.73 -19.13
C THR A 99 0.81 9.18 -18.77
N GLY A 100 1.60 9.43 -17.75
CA GLY A 100 1.81 10.77 -17.20
C GLY A 100 0.59 11.35 -16.48
N LYS A 101 -0.46 10.58 -16.28
CA LYS A 101 -1.71 11.05 -15.67
C LYS A 101 -1.61 11.01 -14.14
N PRO A 102 -2.26 11.97 -13.45
CA PRO A 102 -2.41 11.90 -12.01
C PRO A 102 -3.39 10.77 -11.64
N VAL A 103 -3.11 10.08 -10.53
CA VAL A 103 -3.98 9.05 -9.98
C VAL A 103 -4.30 9.34 -8.54
N LYS A 104 -5.49 8.92 -8.11
CA LYS A 104 -5.93 8.94 -6.72
C LYS A 104 -6.56 7.60 -6.41
N MET A 105 -5.93 6.84 -5.51
CA MET A 105 -6.30 5.46 -5.21
C MET A 105 -6.76 5.34 -3.77
N ARG A 106 -8.00 4.88 -3.56
CA ARG A 106 -8.48 4.48 -2.22
C ARG A 106 -7.78 3.19 -1.82
N PHE A 107 -7.32 3.12 -0.57
CA PHE A 107 -6.82 1.90 0.04
C PHE A 107 -7.43 1.68 1.41
N SER A 108 -7.39 0.43 1.86
CA SER A 108 -7.72 0.04 3.23
C SER A 108 -6.71 -1.01 3.68
N ASP A 109 -6.23 -0.86 4.91
CA ASP A 109 -5.18 -1.69 5.48
C ASP A 109 -5.58 -2.20 6.85
N PHE A 110 -5.15 -3.43 7.15
CA PHE A 110 -5.15 -3.99 8.49
C PHE A 110 -3.74 -4.48 8.80
N TRP A 111 -3.23 -4.17 9.98
CA TRP A 111 -1.94 -4.67 10.47
C TRP A 111 -2.12 -5.40 11.78
N LEU A 112 -1.54 -6.58 11.87
CA LEU A 112 -1.35 -7.31 13.12
C LEU A 112 0.00 -6.93 13.70
N ILE A 113 0.02 -6.57 14.98
CA ILE A 113 1.24 -6.14 15.68
C ILE A 113 1.61 -7.22 16.70
N LYS A 114 2.87 -7.66 16.65
CA LYS A 114 3.45 -8.62 17.59
C LYS A 114 4.79 -8.08 18.08
N ASP A 115 4.98 -8.10 19.41
CA ASP A 115 6.23 -7.67 20.05
C ASP A 115 6.71 -6.29 19.58
N GLY A 116 5.76 -5.38 19.38
CA GLY A 116 6.06 -4.01 18.97
C GLY A 116 6.42 -3.80 17.51
N LEU A 117 6.19 -4.80 16.65
CA LEU A 117 6.48 -4.73 15.21
C LEU A 117 5.26 -5.17 14.40
N LEU A 118 5.17 -4.65 13.19
CA LEU A 118 4.17 -5.06 12.22
C LEU A 118 4.53 -6.46 11.71
N SER A 119 3.64 -7.43 11.91
CA SER A 119 3.93 -8.84 11.58
C SER A 119 3.14 -9.34 10.38
N GLU A 120 1.98 -8.76 10.12
CA GLU A 120 1.13 -9.19 9.02
C GLU A 120 0.26 -8.01 8.56
N ASN A 121 0.04 -7.90 7.24
CA ASN A 121 -0.70 -6.78 6.67
C ASN A 121 -1.67 -7.31 5.61
N TRP A 122 -2.92 -6.88 5.69
CA TRP A 122 -3.95 -7.11 4.67
C TRP A 122 -4.26 -5.80 4.00
N VAL A 123 -4.09 -5.74 2.68
CA VAL A 123 -4.25 -4.52 1.89
C VAL A 123 -5.31 -4.73 0.81
N MET A 124 -6.21 -3.78 0.71
CA MET A 124 -7.13 -3.68 -0.41
C MET A 124 -6.94 -2.30 -1.05
N THR A 125 -6.73 -2.29 -2.36
CA THR A 125 -6.61 -1.07 -3.16
C THR A 125 -7.66 -1.06 -4.26
N ASP A 126 -8.14 0.12 -4.61
CA ASP A 126 -9.12 0.28 -5.69
C ASP A 126 -8.41 0.37 -7.04
N ASP A 127 -7.87 -0.78 -7.47
CA ASP A 127 -7.13 -0.89 -8.72
C ASP A 127 -8.01 -0.63 -9.95
N LEU A 128 -9.29 -1.02 -9.89
CA LEU A 128 -10.22 -0.78 -11.00
C LEU A 128 -10.43 0.71 -11.26
N GLU A 129 -10.54 1.51 -10.21
CA GLU A 129 -10.70 2.97 -10.35
C GLU A 129 -9.43 3.61 -10.89
N VAL A 130 -8.26 3.16 -10.45
CA VAL A 130 -6.99 3.65 -11.01
C VAL A 130 -6.87 3.28 -12.50
N MET A 131 -7.20 2.05 -12.86
CA MET A 131 -7.25 1.66 -14.29
C MET A 131 -8.15 2.58 -15.10
N ARG A 132 -9.35 2.89 -14.55
CA ARG A 132 -10.29 3.82 -15.21
C ARG A 132 -9.67 5.20 -15.39
N GLN A 133 -8.99 5.72 -14.37
CA GLN A 133 -8.29 7.01 -14.46
C GLN A 133 -7.20 6.98 -15.53
N LEU A 134 -6.57 5.83 -15.75
CA LEU A 134 -5.53 5.64 -16.76
C LEU A 134 -6.09 5.32 -18.17
N GLY A 135 -7.41 5.26 -18.32
CA GLY A 135 -8.06 5.03 -19.61
C GLY A 135 -8.48 3.59 -19.87
N VAL A 136 -8.35 2.69 -18.87
CA VAL A 136 -8.77 1.28 -18.99
C VAL A 136 -10.00 1.06 -18.13
N ASP A 137 -11.19 1.20 -18.72
CA ASP A 137 -12.46 1.07 -18.01
C ASP A 137 -13.10 -0.30 -18.26
N LEU A 138 -12.82 -1.25 -17.37
CA LEU A 138 -13.35 -2.62 -17.46
C LEU A 138 -14.84 -2.68 -17.13
N LEU A 139 -15.37 -1.72 -16.38
CA LEU A 139 -16.77 -1.71 -15.96
C LEU A 139 -17.70 -1.13 -17.03
N ALA A 140 -17.22 -0.20 -17.84
CA ALA A 140 -18.01 0.41 -18.91
C ALA A 140 -18.49 -0.61 -19.95
N ARG A 141 -17.80 -1.75 -20.08
CA ARG A 141 -18.19 -2.79 -21.03
C ARG A 141 -19.51 -3.47 -20.68
N ARG A 142 -19.94 -3.41 -19.41
CA ARG A 142 -21.19 -4.00 -18.97
C ARG A 142 -22.42 -3.24 -19.46
N ASP A 143 -22.27 -1.95 -19.64
CA ASP A 143 -23.39 -1.07 -20.04
C ASP A 143 -23.66 -1.13 -21.53
N LYS A 144 -22.81 -1.81 -22.29
CA LYS A 144 -22.88 -1.94 -23.74
C LYS A 144 -23.27 -3.33 -24.23
N ALA A 145 -23.49 -4.25 -23.30
CA ALA A 145 -23.86 -5.63 -23.62
C ALA A 145 -25.36 -5.80 -23.82
#